data_3f0de02745feea91ca2a4388a574e6e0
#
_entry.id   3f0de02745feea91ca2a4388a574e6e0
#
_cell.length_a   1.000
_cell.length_b   1.000
_cell.length_c   1.000
_cell.angle_alpha   90.00
_cell.angle_beta   90.00
_cell.angle_gamma   90.00
#
_symmetry.space_group_name_H-M   'P 1'
#
loop_
_entity.id
_entity.type
_entity.pdbx_description
1 polymer ?
#
loop_
_entity_poly.entity_id
_entity_poly.type
_entity_poly.pdbx_seq_one_letter_code
_entity_poly.pdbx_strand_id
1 'polypeptide(L)'
;LETETLQIVDMTKEYAGIISGWKYGGAYSIYDESEENIDGFMNGAHFACTDASGELIGYFCFGEDARIPTVEENVYDDNFIDIGLGLKPDLCGRSLGLTFLKKGLQHARDIYGATSFRLTVAAFNERAIKVYERAGFCTEREVTHLQSNQKFLIMKHE
;
A
#
# COMPACT_ATOMS: atom_id res chain seq x y z
N LEU A 1 1.49 18.30 -4.20
CA LEU A 1 2.68 17.72 -3.57
C LEU A 1 3.64 17.19 -4.61
N GLU A 2 4.89 17.47 -4.43
CA GLU A 2 5.96 16.93 -5.26
C GLU A 2 6.68 15.82 -4.50
N THR A 3 7.31 14.90 -5.25
CA THR A 3 7.97 13.73 -4.68
C THR A 3 9.03 14.13 -3.63
N GLU A 4 9.81 15.16 -3.88
CA GLU A 4 10.87 15.62 -2.98
C GLU A 4 10.35 16.25 -1.69
N THR A 5 9.07 16.64 -1.63
CA THR A 5 8.49 17.20 -0.41
C THR A 5 7.93 16.13 0.52
N LEU A 6 7.83 14.90 0.05
CA LEU A 6 7.36 13.78 0.86
C LEU A 6 8.53 13.13 1.57
N GLN A 7 8.32 12.74 2.83
CA GLN A 7 9.32 12.04 3.61
C GLN A 7 8.75 10.75 4.14
N ILE A 8 9.53 9.67 4.02
CA ILE A 8 9.19 8.40 4.65
C ILE A 8 10.00 8.30 5.94
N VAL A 9 9.29 8.08 7.03
CA VAL A 9 9.86 8.03 8.37
C VAL A 9 9.42 6.74 9.07
N ASP A 10 10.09 6.42 10.17
CA ASP A 10 9.75 5.22 10.93
C ASP A 10 8.30 5.31 11.42
N MET A 11 7.62 4.17 11.43
CA MET A 11 6.29 4.08 12.02
C MET A 11 6.39 4.26 13.53
N THR A 12 5.42 5.00 14.09
CA THR A 12 5.29 5.18 15.54
C THR A 12 3.90 4.75 15.98
N LYS A 13 3.73 4.48 17.27
CA LYS A 13 2.41 4.17 17.81
C LYS A 13 1.43 5.31 17.62
N GLU A 14 1.91 6.55 17.68
CA GLU A 14 1.09 7.74 17.43
C GLU A 14 0.57 7.74 16.00
N TYR A 15 1.44 7.55 15.01
CA TYR A 15 1.03 7.46 13.61
C TYR A 15 0.08 6.28 13.38
N ALA A 16 0.42 5.11 13.93
CA ALA A 16 -0.43 3.93 13.79
C ALA A 16 -1.83 4.16 14.36
N GLY A 17 -1.93 4.88 15.48
CA GLY A 17 -3.21 5.26 16.06
C GLY A 17 -4.03 6.15 15.15
N ILE A 18 -3.39 7.13 14.50
CA ILE A 18 -4.06 8.01 13.53
C ILE A 18 -4.54 7.20 12.33
N ILE A 19 -3.69 6.34 11.78
CA ILE A 19 -4.02 5.50 10.61
C ILE A 19 -5.19 4.56 10.94
N SER A 20 -5.23 4.02 12.13
CA SER A 20 -6.30 3.09 12.53
C SER A 20 -7.67 3.76 12.56
N GLY A 21 -7.70 5.09 12.66
CA GLY A 21 -8.93 5.87 12.62
C GLY A 21 -9.36 6.29 11.22
N TRP A 22 -8.55 6.05 10.20
CA TRP A 22 -8.91 6.41 8.84
C TRP A 22 -10.03 5.52 8.31
N LYS A 23 -11.06 6.15 7.74
CA LYS A 23 -12.22 5.46 7.18
C LYS A 23 -12.39 5.84 5.71
N TYR A 24 -12.49 4.82 4.87
CA TYR A 24 -12.72 4.97 3.44
C TYR A 24 -14.20 4.67 3.17
N GLY A 25 -14.89 5.51 2.44
CA GLY A 25 -16.34 5.36 2.24
C GLY A 25 -16.74 4.24 1.27
N GLY A 26 -17.96 3.74 1.40
CA GLY A 26 -18.56 2.79 0.46
C GLY A 26 -17.77 1.49 0.32
N ALA A 27 -17.57 1.05 -0.92
CA ALA A 27 -16.83 -0.18 -1.21
C ALA A 27 -15.36 -0.12 -0.75
N TYR A 28 -14.80 1.08 -0.63
CA TYR A 28 -13.42 1.25 -0.17
C TYR A 28 -13.23 0.98 1.32
N SER A 29 -14.30 0.76 2.07
CA SER A 29 -14.22 0.44 3.49
C SER A 29 -13.46 -0.85 3.78
N ILE A 30 -13.23 -1.70 2.79
CA ILE A 30 -12.39 -2.89 2.93
C ILE A 30 -10.94 -2.54 3.29
N TYR A 31 -10.52 -1.31 3.05
CA TYR A 31 -9.18 -0.84 3.40
C TYR A 31 -9.10 -0.20 4.77
N ASP A 32 -10.24 -0.10 5.50
CA ASP A 32 -10.25 0.46 6.85
C ASP A 32 -9.41 -0.40 7.80
N GLU A 33 -8.58 0.26 8.60
CA GLU A 33 -7.84 -0.39 9.67
C GLU A 33 -8.60 -0.24 11.00
N SER A 34 -8.14 -0.92 12.04
CA SER A 34 -8.74 -0.84 13.37
C SER A 34 -7.67 -0.69 14.43
N GLU A 35 -8.06 -0.23 15.62
CA GLU A 35 -7.14 -0.09 16.75
C GLU A 35 -6.46 -1.40 17.14
N GLU A 36 -7.09 -2.54 16.86
CA GLU A 36 -6.51 -3.85 17.12
C GLU A 36 -5.24 -4.11 16.33
N ASN A 37 -5.06 -3.39 15.21
CA ASN A 37 -3.90 -3.57 14.31
C ASN A 37 -2.72 -2.65 14.65
N ILE A 38 -2.83 -1.79 15.68
CA ILE A 38 -1.75 -0.84 16.01
C ILE A 38 -0.42 -1.55 16.25
N ASP A 39 -0.42 -2.65 17.01
CA ASP A 39 0.81 -3.39 17.27
C ASP A 39 1.40 -4.02 16.01
N GLY A 40 0.57 -4.41 15.06
CA GLY A 40 1.00 -4.94 13.78
C GLY A 40 1.77 -3.91 12.95
N PHE A 41 1.44 -2.62 13.09
CA PHE A 41 2.18 -1.55 12.42
C PHE A 41 3.60 -1.36 12.96
N MET A 42 3.90 -1.92 14.11
CA MET A 42 5.19 -1.74 14.78
C MET A 42 6.20 -2.86 14.51
N ASN A 43 5.94 -3.71 13.53
CA ASN A 43 6.78 -4.88 13.24
C ASN A 43 8.06 -4.61 12.45
N GLY A 44 8.33 -3.34 12.11
CA GLY A 44 9.52 -2.95 11.34
C GLY A 44 9.32 -2.97 9.82
N ALA A 45 8.17 -3.43 9.33
CA ALA A 45 7.86 -3.49 7.90
C ALA A 45 6.92 -2.35 7.45
N HIS A 46 6.50 -1.49 8.38
CA HIS A 46 5.60 -0.36 8.12
C HIS A 46 6.34 0.95 8.30
N PHE A 47 6.01 1.92 7.45
CA PHE A 47 6.61 3.25 7.46
C PHE A 47 5.53 4.31 7.28
N ALA A 48 5.70 5.44 7.95
CA ALA A 48 4.80 6.58 7.78
C ALA A 48 5.34 7.49 6.67
N CYS A 49 4.43 8.21 6.02
CA CYS A 49 4.80 9.21 5.03
C CYS A 49 4.21 10.55 5.44
N THR A 50 5.07 11.56 5.52
CA THR A 50 4.67 12.92 5.91
C THR A 50 4.95 13.90 4.78
N ASP A 51 4.22 15.04 4.79
CA ASP A 51 4.47 16.11 3.84
C ASP A 51 5.55 17.09 4.39
N ALA A 52 5.78 18.18 3.65
CA ALA A 52 6.80 19.17 4.02
C ALA A 52 6.54 19.84 5.37
N SER A 53 5.28 19.86 5.83
CA SER A 53 4.93 20.43 7.13
C SER A 53 5.01 19.41 8.26
N GLY A 54 5.31 18.15 7.95
CA GLY A 54 5.34 17.08 8.93
C GLY A 54 4.00 16.42 9.18
N GLU A 55 2.96 16.77 8.41
CA GLU A 55 1.65 16.14 8.54
C GLU A 55 1.66 14.74 7.94
N LEU A 56 1.08 13.78 8.65
CA LEU A 56 0.94 12.41 8.18
C LEU A 56 -0.05 12.35 7.02
N ILE A 57 0.41 11.86 5.88
CA ILE A 57 -0.42 11.76 4.66
C ILE A 57 -0.66 10.33 4.20
N GLY A 58 0.12 9.37 4.69
CA GLY A 58 -0.04 7.99 4.26
C GLY A 58 0.94 7.06 4.93
N TYR A 59 0.91 5.81 4.51
CA TYR A 59 1.84 4.81 5.02
C TYR A 59 2.17 3.79 3.93
N PHE A 60 3.26 3.06 4.16
CA PHE A 60 3.67 1.93 3.33
C PHE A 60 3.97 0.72 4.21
N CYS A 61 3.73 -0.47 3.67
CA CYS A 61 4.25 -1.70 4.25
C CYS A 61 4.88 -2.55 3.16
N PHE A 62 5.82 -3.40 3.57
CA PHE A 62 6.59 -4.22 2.63
C PHE A 62 6.63 -5.67 3.12
N GLY A 63 6.62 -6.60 2.17
CA GLY A 63 6.72 -8.01 2.48
C GLY A 63 5.37 -8.65 2.79
N GLU A 64 5.36 -9.58 3.73
CA GLU A 64 4.18 -10.39 4.04
C GLU A 64 2.93 -9.59 4.40
N ASP A 65 3.11 -8.47 5.08
CA ASP A 65 1.98 -7.65 5.51
C ASP A 65 1.27 -6.94 4.36
N ALA A 66 1.88 -6.92 3.18
CA ALA A 66 1.27 -6.39 1.96
C ALA A 66 0.51 -7.46 1.17
N ARG A 67 0.50 -8.70 1.64
CA ARG A 67 -0.16 -9.84 0.99
C ARG A 67 -1.54 -10.06 1.59
N ILE A 68 -2.41 -10.74 0.84
CA ILE A 68 -3.71 -11.18 1.34
C ILE A 68 -3.79 -12.71 1.34
N PRO A 69 -4.60 -13.31 2.23
CA PRO A 69 -4.87 -14.74 2.14
C PRO A 69 -5.76 -15.00 0.92
N THR A 70 -5.37 -15.98 0.08
CA THR A 70 -6.05 -16.28 -1.17
C THR A 70 -6.53 -17.73 -1.21
N VAL A 71 -7.61 -17.95 -1.98
CA VAL A 71 -8.09 -19.29 -2.30
C VAL A 71 -7.09 -20.01 -3.19
N GLU A 72 -6.52 -19.29 -4.15
CA GLU A 72 -5.51 -19.81 -5.06
C GLU A 72 -4.19 -20.06 -4.32
N GLU A 73 -3.47 -21.11 -4.75
CA GLU A 73 -2.17 -21.47 -4.19
C GLU A 73 -1.03 -20.83 -4.96
N ASN A 74 0.12 -20.68 -4.30
CA ASN A 74 1.38 -20.24 -4.92
C ASN A 74 1.29 -18.86 -5.59
N VAL A 75 0.54 -17.94 -4.95
CA VAL A 75 0.36 -16.59 -5.47
C VAL A 75 1.61 -15.73 -5.22
N TYR A 76 2.20 -15.85 -4.02
CA TYR A 76 3.28 -14.98 -3.58
C TYR A 76 4.60 -15.76 -3.48
N ASP A 77 5.43 -15.62 -4.50
CA ASP A 77 6.79 -16.17 -4.48
C ASP A 77 7.78 -15.11 -3.94
N ASP A 78 9.04 -15.50 -3.77
CA ASP A 78 10.06 -14.63 -3.17
C ASP A 78 10.85 -13.80 -4.19
N ASN A 79 10.43 -13.79 -5.45
CA ASN A 79 11.14 -13.06 -6.51
C ASN A 79 10.81 -11.57 -6.55
N PHE A 80 9.77 -11.16 -5.85
CA PHE A 80 9.29 -9.78 -5.82
C PHE A 80 9.14 -9.31 -4.39
N ILE A 81 9.38 -8.03 -4.15
CA ILE A 81 8.99 -7.43 -2.87
C ILE A 81 7.55 -6.93 -3.00
N ASP A 82 6.72 -7.31 -2.03
CA ASP A 82 5.34 -6.84 -1.98
C ASP A 82 5.27 -5.46 -1.33
N ILE A 83 4.52 -4.56 -1.93
CA ILE A 83 4.30 -3.21 -1.41
C ILE A 83 2.81 -2.99 -1.16
N GLY A 84 2.48 -2.57 0.06
CA GLY A 84 1.15 -2.10 0.44
C GLY A 84 1.23 -0.61 0.74
N LEU A 85 0.18 0.11 0.46
CA LEU A 85 0.15 1.55 0.68
C LEU A 85 -1.25 2.03 1.03
N GLY A 86 -1.32 3.04 1.87
CA GLY A 86 -2.56 3.68 2.25
C GLY A 86 -2.37 5.19 2.27
N LEU A 87 -3.18 5.90 1.50
CA LEU A 87 -3.20 7.35 1.48
C LEU A 87 -4.33 7.83 2.39
N LYS A 88 -4.10 8.92 3.11
CA LYS A 88 -5.11 9.51 3.97
C LYS A 88 -6.43 9.70 3.19
N PRO A 89 -7.59 9.33 3.76
CA PRO A 89 -8.84 9.30 3.00
C PRO A 89 -9.20 10.58 2.25
N ASP A 90 -9.02 11.74 2.86
CA ASP A 90 -9.35 13.02 2.22
C ASP A 90 -8.34 13.43 1.13
N LEU A 91 -7.24 12.73 0.99
CA LEU A 91 -6.28 12.94 -0.08
C LEU A 91 -6.49 11.98 -1.26
N CYS A 92 -7.32 10.97 -1.09
CA CYS A 92 -7.63 10.04 -2.18
C CYS A 92 -8.39 10.76 -3.30
N GLY A 93 -8.10 10.39 -4.56
CA GLY A 93 -8.76 10.99 -5.71
C GLY A 93 -8.27 12.39 -6.09
N ARG A 94 -7.17 12.86 -5.50
CA ARG A 94 -6.63 14.21 -5.76
C ARG A 94 -5.35 14.19 -6.62
N SER A 95 -5.18 13.14 -7.40
CA SER A 95 -4.03 12.97 -8.30
C SER A 95 -2.67 12.88 -7.58
N LEU A 96 -2.69 12.49 -6.30
CA LEU A 96 -1.46 12.34 -5.52
C LEU A 96 -0.90 10.92 -5.54
N GLY A 97 -1.71 9.95 -5.98
CA GLY A 97 -1.36 8.53 -5.87
C GLY A 97 -0.07 8.15 -6.55
N LEU A 98 0.18 8.68 -7.74
CA LEU A 98 1.39 8.34 -8.49
C LEU A 98 2.66 8.87 -7.80
N THR A 99 2.64 10.12 -7.35
CA THR A 99 3.77 10.72 -6.62
C THR A 99 4.03 9.95 -5.32
N PHE A 100 2.97 9.61 -4.61
CA PHE A 100 3.04 8.85 -3.37
C PHE A 100 3.63 7.46 -3.61
N LEU A 101 3.11 6.73 -4.59
CA LEU A 101 3.62 5.40 -4.95
C LEU A 101 5.09 5.43 -5.34
N LYS A 102 5.49 6.38 -6.17
CA LYS A 102 6.89 6.52 -6.59
C LYS A 102 7.82 6.71 -5.40
N LYS A 103 7.37 7.44 -4.39
CA LYS A 103 8.15 7.63 -3.16
C LYS A 103 8.34 6.30 -2.42
N GLY A 104 7.29 5.49 -2.32
CA GLY A 104 7.38 4.17 -1.71
C GLY A 104 8.30 3.22 -2.47
N LEU A 105 8.23 3.21 -3.79
CA LEU A 105 9.11 2.39 -4.62
C LEU A 105 10.57 2.80 -4.44
N GLN A 106 10.86 4.10 -4.40
CA GLN A 106 12.21 4.58 -4.16
C GLN A 106 12.73 4.16 -2.80
N HIS A 107 11.90 4.25 -1.77
CA HIS A 107 12.26 3.80 -0.43
C HIS A 107 12.62 2.30 -0.42
N ALA A 108 11.84 1.48 -1.11
CA ALA A 108 12.11 0.04 -1.19
C ALA A 108 13.43 -0.25 -1.91
N ARG A 109 13.73 0.52 -2.96
CA ARG A 109 15.03 0.40 -3.64
C ARG A 109 16.18 0.75 -2.70
N ASP A 110 16.02 1.83 -1.94
CA ASP A 110 17.08 2.34 -1.06
C ASP A 110 17.32 1.42 0.14
N ILE A 111 16.27 0.88 0.74
CA ILE A 111 16.37 0.11 1.98
C ILE A 111 16.58 -1.38 1.73
N TYR A 112 15.86 -1.94 0.75
CA TYR A 112 15.88 -3.39 0.50
C TYR A 112 16.70 -3.77 -0.74
N GLY A 113 17.17 -2.80 -1.51
CA GLY A 113 17.83 -3.09 -2.78
C GLY A 113 16.88 -3.71 -3.80
N ALA A 114 15.58 -3.49 -3.64
CA ALA A 114 14.57 -4.11 -4.49
C ALA A 114 14.60 -3.56 -5.90
N THR A 115 14.44 -4.45 -6.88
CA THR A 115 14.35 -4.08 -8.30
C THR A 115 13.05 -4.55 -8.93
N SER A 116 12.34 -5.46 -8.28
CA SER A 116 11.09 -6.03 -8.77
C SER A 116 10.03 -5.95 -7.67
N PHE A 117 8.85 -5.46 -8.03
CA PHE A 117 7.79 -5.15 -7.08
C PHE A 117 6.50 -5.85 -7.47
N ARG A 118 5.73 -6.20 -6.45
CA ARG A 118 4.40 -6.77 -6.60
C ARG A 118 3.44 -6.02 -5.67
N LEU A 119 2.20 -5.87 -6.08
CA LEU A 119 1.15 -5.36 -5.22
C LEU A 119 -0.15 -6.11 -5.44
N THR A 120 -1.04 -6.00 -4.47
CA THR A 120 -2.35 -6.62 -4.49
C THR A 120 -3.39 -5.52 -4.34
N VAL A 121 -4.34 -5.44 -5.26
CA VAL A 121 -5.35 -4.39 -5.30
C VAL A 121 -6.73 -4.98 -5.57
N ALA A 122 -7.76 -4.46 -4.91
CA ALA A 122 -9.13 -4.91 -5.18
C ALA A 122 -9.50 -4.66 -6.65
N ALA A 123 -10.09 -5.66 -7.30
CA ALA A 123 -10.40 -5.59 -8.72
C ALA A 123 -11.35 -4.43 -9.07
N PHE A 124 -12.20 -4.00 -8.13
CA PHE A 124 -13.10 -2.87 -8.36
C PHE A 124 -12.40 -1.51 -8.29
N ASN A 125 -11.20 -1.45 -7.74
CA ASN A 125 -10.52 -0.18 -7.47
C ASN A 125 -9.81 0.35 -8.72
N GLU A 126 -10.60 0.76 -9.70
CA GLU A 126 -10.10 1.23 -10.98
C GLU A 126 -9.17 2.43 -10.86
N ARG A 127 -9.45 3.31 -9.90
CA ARG A 127 -8.63 4.50 -9.65
C ARG A 127 -7.19 4.12 -9.29
N ALA A 128 -7.03 3.19 -8.36
CA ALA A 128 -5.71 2.72 -7.95
C ALA A 128 -5.02 1.94 -9.06
N ILE A 129 -5.77 1.07 -9.76
CA ILE A 129 -5.22 0.26 -10.85
C ILE A 129 -4.61 1.17 -11.92
N LYS A 130 -5.27 2.26 -12.28
CA LYS A 130 -4.74 3.22 -13.26
C LYS A 130 -3.44 3.88 -12.78
N VAL A 131 -3.37 4.23 -11.51
CA VAL A 131 -2.13 4.78 -10.92
C VAL A 131 -1.00 3.76 -11.02
N TYR A 132 -1.27 2.50 -10.69
CA TYR A 132 -0.28 1.45 -10.74
C TYR A 132 0.19 1.18 -12.17
N GLU A 133 -0.72 1.17 -13.12
CA GLU A 133 -0.36 1.02 -14.54
C GLU A 133 0.53 2.16 -15.02
N ARG A 134 0.25 3.39 -14.62
CA ARG A 134 1.09 4.55 -14.94
C ARG A 134 2.49 4.43 -14.35
N ALA A 135 2.62 3.76 -13.21
CA ALA A 135 3.91 3.54 -12.58
C ALA A 135 4.68 2.38 -13.19
N GLY A 136 4.08 1.65 -14.13
CA GLY A 136 4.74 0.54 -14.81
C GLY A 136 4.33 -0.85 -14.36
N PHE A 137 3.30 -0.96 -13.50
CA PHE A 137 2.79 -2.26 -13.09
C PHE A 137 1.87 -2.84 -14.15
N CYS A 138 1.92 -4.16 -14.31
CA CYS A 138 1.03 -4.91 -15.18
C CYS A 138 0.31 -5.99 -14.39
N THR A 139 -0.96 -6.22 -14.72
CA THR A 139 -1.74 -7.28 -14.08
C THR A 139 -1.20 -8.65 -14.49
N GLU A 140 -0.87 -9.47 -13.51
CA GLU A 140 -0.45 -10.86 -13.76
C GLU A 140 -1.62 -11.80 -13.69
N ARG A 141 -2.45 -11.69 -12.65
CA ARG A 141 -3.57 -12.60 -12.45
C ARG A 141 -4.61 -12.00 -11.50
N GLU A 142 -5.81 -12.57 -11.54
CA GLU A 142 -6.87 -12.31 -10.58
C GLU A 142 -6.85 -13.40 -9.51
N VAL A 143 -7.05 -13.03 -8.26
CA VAL A 143 -7.13 -13.96 -7.13
C VAL A 143 -8.39 -13.68 -6.31
N THR A 144 -8.74 -14.63 -5.44
CA THR A 144 -9.93 -14.55 -4.60
C THR A 144 -9.51 -14.49 -3.14
N HIS A 145 -9.96 -13.47 -2.42
CA HIS A 145 -9.71 -13.35 -0.98
C HIS A 145 -10.37 -14.51 -0.25
N LEU A 146 -9.61 -15.18 0.64
CA LEU A 146 -10.04 -16.41 1.28
C LEU A 146 -11.30 -16.25 2.13
N GLN A 147 -11.43 -15.14 2.87
CA GLN A 147 -12.57 -14.94 3.76
C GLN A 147 -13.75 -14.22 3.09
N SER A 148 -13.49 -13.20 2.27
CA SER A 148 -14.55 -12.35 1.72
C SER A 148 -15.06 -12.76 0.35
N ASN A 149 -14.35 -13.66 -0.35
CA ASN A 149 -14.59 -14.03 -1.74
C ASN A 149 -14.48 -12.85 -2.74
N GLN A 150 -13.99 -11.71 -2.30
CA GLN A 150 -13.76 -10.59 -3.20
C GLN A 150 -12.60 -10.86 -4.13
N LYS A 151 -12.67 -10.31 -5.33
CA LYS A 151 -11.62 -10.43 -6.33
C LYS A 151 -10.58 -9.34 -6.18
N PHE A 152 -9.32 -9.74 -6.25
CA PHE A 152 -8.16 -8.85 -6.22
C PHE A 152 -7.27 -9.13 -7.42
N LEU A 153 -6.52 -8.14 -7.83
CA LEU A 153 -5.52 -8.29 -8.89
C LEU A 153 -4.13 -8.31 -8.28
N ILE A 154 -3.31 -9.21 -8.77
CA ILE A 154 -1.87 -9.20 -8.49
C ILE A 154 -1.22 -8.47 -9.65
N MET A 155 -0.51 -7.40 -9.33
CA MET A 155 0.19 -6.58 -10.32
C MET A 155 1.69 -6.61 -10.04
N LYS A 156 2.48 -6.64 -11.10
CA LYS A 156 3.94 -6.74 -11.00
C LYS A 156 4.63 -5.67 -11.81
N HIS A 157 5.76 -5.22 -11.30
CA HIS A 157 6.67 -4.26 -11.92
C HIS A 157 8.09 -4.80 -11.84
N GLU A 158 8.74 -4.91 -12.97
CA GLU A 158 10.13 -5.36 -13.05
C GLU A 158 11.09 -4.22 -13.39
#